data_94893a6e3f099f0ec281ebe313787e7b
#
_entry.id   94893a6e3f099f0ec281ebe313787e7b
#
_cell.length_a   1.000
_cell.length_b   1.000
_cell.length_c   1.000
_cell.angle_alpha   90.00
_cell.angle_beta   90.00
_cell.angle_gamma   90.00
#
_symmetry.space_group_name_H-M   'P 1'
#
loop_
_entity.id
_entity.type
_entity.pdbx_description
1 polymer ?
#
loop_
_entity_poly.entity_id
_entity_poly.type
_entity_poly.pdbx_seq_one_letter_code
_entity_poly.pdbx_strand_id
1 'polypeptide(L)'
;MTKQNVLDLAYSEEEYCEKAKKYLDKYGVSVLYDATNFSGSDNLTKYAYELSAAGLGHQNGYAWCMTFICWLYWKCYGTEIADKLLCGKLRSASTMVVKDAMVKNDRLVPLVKAAAGDLVFRSRSGGGHVGLVIGRASNGKIITIEGNTSAADASSWNGGQVARHTGASWEWCVRPDYSILQDVEDKDPGWRWVKFGDDWFYQDKNGAKWTGWAKLKETAGDWFHWYWFNNRGVMAKGAVQIDGKWYFFMPNGDLEGAECITDTNGALVIWSMTE
;
A
#
# COMPACT_ATOMS: atom_id res chain seq x y z
N MET A 1 -10.75 -8.48 2.07
CA MET A 1 -9.33 -8.10 1.87
C MET A 1 -8.65 -9.23 1.11
N THR A 2 -7.79 -8.95 0.16
CA THR A 2 -7.16 -9.98 -0.66
C THR A 2 -5.64 -9.76 -0.72
N LYS A 3 -4.91 -10.77 -1.16
CA LYS A 3 -3.48 -10.64 -1.47
C LYS A 3 -3.20 -9.53 -2.50
N GLN A 4 -4.14 -9.26 -3.41
CA GLN A 4 -3.97 -8.21 -4.41
C GLN A 4 -3.78 -6.82 -3.79
N ASN A 5 -4.41 -6.53 -2.64
CA ASN A 5 -4.29 -5.23 -1.99
C ASN A 5 -2.83 -4.85 -1.66
N VAL A 6 -2.02 -5.81 -1.17
CA VAL A 6 -0.60 -5.53 -0.87
C VAL A 6 0.23 -5.32 -2.13
N LEU A 7 -0.10 -6.00 -3.22
CA LEU A 7 0.56 -5.80 -4.52
C LEU A 7 0.21 -4.43 -5.10
N ASP A 8 -1.06 -4.06 -5.11
CA ASP A 8 -1.52 -2.76 -5.63
C ASP A 8 -0.90 -1.60 -4.85
N LEU A 9 -0.89 -1.70 -3.52
CA LEU A 9 -0.24 -0.69 -2.68
C LEU A 9 1.26 -0.62 -2.95
N ALA A 10 1.96 -1.75 -3.11
CA ALA A 10 3.37 -1.75 -3.42
C ALA A 10 3.67 -1.08 -4.77
N TYR A 11 2.85 -1.33 -5.80
CA TYR A 11 2.97 -0.65 -7.09
C TYR A 11 2.76 0.86 -6.98
N SER A 12 1.81 1.32 -6.17
CA SER A 12 1.57 2.76 -5.98
C SER A 12 2.71 3.49 -5.26
N GLU A 13 3.62 2.76 -4.63
CA GLU A 13 4.79 3.31 -3.95
C GLU A 13 6.07 3.31 -4.82
N GLU A 14 6.00 2.78 -6.02
CA GLU A 14 7.15 2.78 -6.94
C GLU A 14 7.65 4.20 -7.18
N GLU A 15 8.98 4.37 -7.26
CA GLU A 15 9.68 5.65 -7.35
C GLU A 15 9.68 6.51 -6.08
N TYR A 16 8.98 6.10 -5.00
CA TYR A 16 9.14 6.80 -3.73
C TYR A 16 10.60 6.79 -3.29
N CYS A 17 11.15 7.96 -2.96
CA CYS A 17 12.51 8.11 -2.46
C CYS A 17 12.55 8.55 -0.99
N GLU A 18 13.55 8.03 -0.24
CA GLU A 18 13.82 8.51 1.11
C GLU A 18 14.23 9.99 1.12
N LYS A 19 14.09 10.65 2.25
CA LYS A 19 14.25 12.10 2.34
C LYS A 19 15.55 12.49 3.06
N ALA A 20 16.07 13.64 2.67
CA ALA A 20 17.19 14.24 3.39
C ALA A 20 16.71 15.00 4.64
N LYS A 21 17.43 14.80 5.74
CA LYS A 21 17.12 15.41 7.04
C LYS A 21 16.98 16.94 6.95
N LYS A 22 17.81 17.61 6.16
CA LYS A 22 17.75 19.06 5.94
C LYS A 22 16.38 19.56 5.46
N TYR A 23 15.65 18.74 4.69
CA TYR A 23 14.33 19.11 4.20
C TYR A 23 13.26 18.86 5.27
N LEU A 24 13.38 17.77 6.04
CA LEU A 24 12.52 17.51 7.19
C LEU A 24 12.63 18.64 8.23
N ASP A 25 13.87 19.07 8.55
CA ASP A 25 14.13 20.14 9.50
C ASP A 25 13.57 21.50 9.02
N LYS A 26 13.57 21.73 7.69
CA LYS A 26 13.13 23.00 7.11
C LYS A 26 11.62 23.08 6.87
N TYR A 27 11.01 22.00 6.40
CA TYR A 27 9.64 22.00 5.90
C TYR A 27 8.69 21.10 6.72
N GLY A 28 9.22 20.40 7.73
CA GLY A 28 8.43 19.49 8.58
C GLY A 28 8.08 18.18 7.92
N VAL A 29 7.22 17.42 8.60
CA VAL A 29 6.86 16.03 8.30
C VAL A 29 6.20 15.84 6.92
N SER A 30 5.58 16.88 6.38
CA SER A 30 4.91 16.82 5.07
C SER A 30 5.82 16.36 3.93
N VAL A 31 7.13 16.64 4.02
CA VAL A 31 8.09 16.19 2.99
C VAL A 31 8.19 14.66 2.88
N LEU A 32 7.87 13.92 3.94
CA LEU A 32 7.89 12.46 3.92
C LEU A 32 6.83 11.86 2.99
N TYR A 33 5.79 12.62 2.68
CA TYR A 33 4.67 12.17 1.84
C TYR A 33 4.81 12.55 0.36
N ASP A 34 5.78 13.37 0.03
CA ASP A 34 6.15 13.61 -1.37
C ASP A 34 6.88 12.37 -1.91
N ALA A 35 6.49 11.88 -3.08
CA ALA A 35 7.07 10.64 -3.60
C ALA A 35 8.53 10.84 -4.05
N THR A 36 8.81 11.84 -4.87
CA THR A 36 10.05 11.95 -5.64
C THR A 36 10.94 13.14 -5.25
N ASN A 37 10.34 14.22 -4.70
CA ASN A 37 11.10 15.38 -4.27
C ASN A 37 11.75 15.17 -2.90
N PHE A 38 12.63 16.09 -2.51
CA PHE A 38 13.31 16.10 -1.22
C PHE A 38 14.21 14.87 -0.95
N SER A 39 14.60 14.16 -2.01
CA SER A 39 15.42 12.95 -1.91
C SER A 39 16.72 13.18 -1.13
N GLY A 40 17.19 12.12 -0.48
CA GLY A 40 18.40 12.15 0.33
C GLY A 40 18.95 10.75 0.59
N SER A 41 19.80 10.65 1.60
CA SER A 41 20.46 9.41 2.01
C SER A 41 20.39 9.21 3.55
N ASP A 42 19.38 9.80 4.18
CA ASP A 42 19.25 9.80 5.64
C ASP A 42 18.26 8.73 6.15
N ASN A 43 17.79 7.83 5.27
CA ASN A 43 16.82 6.78 5.59
C ASN A 43 15.55 7.33 6.27
N LEU A 44 15.07 8.51 5.85
CA LEU A 44 13.86 9.13 6.37
C LEU A 44 12.69 8.85 5.44
N THR A 45 11.70 8.10 5.92
CA THR A 45 10.57 7.65 5.12
C THR A 45 9.25 7.84 5.85
N LYS A 46 8.15 8.00 5.10
CA LYS A 46 6.80 7.94 5.65
C LYS A 46 6.50 6.58 6.29
N TYR A 47 7.10 5.51 5.79
CA TYR A 47 6.87 4.14 6.27
C TYR A 47 7.28 3.97 7.73
N ALA A 48 8.53 4.36 8.06
CA ALA A 48 9.01 4.32 9.43
C ALA A 48 8.28 5.32 10.32
N TYR A 49 7.97 6.51 9.80
CA TYR A 49 7.23 7.53 10.54
C TYR A 49 5.83 7.04 10.95
N GLU A 50 5.03 6.51 10.01
CA GLU A 50 3.69 6.03 10.29
C GLU A 50 3.67 4.81 11.22
N LEU A 51 4.56 3.83 11.01
CA LEU A 51 4.67 2.67 11.89
C LEU A 51 5.12 3.07 13.31
N SER A 52 6.01 4.06 13.43
CA SER A 52 6.42 4.62 14.72
C SER A 52 5.25 5.30 15.43
N ALA A 53 4.51 6.15 14.72
CA ALA A 53 3.32 6.83 15.24
C ALA A 53 2.23 5.85 15.68
N ALA A 54 2.11 4.71 14.99
CA ALA A 54 1.21 3.61 15.38
C ALA A 54 1.74 2.75 16.54
N GLY A 55 2.89 3.08 17.13
CA GLY A 55 3.50 2.33 18.23
C GLY A 55 4.06 0.98 17.81
N LEU A 56 4.43 0.80 16.53
CA LEU A 56 4.91 -0.47 15.97
C LEU A 56 6.45 -0.59 15.96
N GLY A 57 7.17 0.33 16.63
CA GLY A 57 8.59 0.17 16.95
C GLY A 57 9.57 0.46 15.81
N HIS A 58 9.11 0.76 14.60
CA HIS A 58 9.99 1.16 13.49
C HIS A 58 10.46 2.60 13.65
N GLN A 59 11.68 2.88 13.20
CA GLN A 59 12.31 4.20 13.33
C GLN A 59 12.96 4.64 12.03
N ASN A 60 12.93 5.95 11.77
CA ASN A 60 13.71 6.58 10.70
C ASN A 60 15.21 6.59 11.03
N GLY A 61 16.04 6.73 10.00
CA GLY A 61 17.50 6.74 10.13
C GLY A 61 18.16 5.36 10.00
N TYR A 62 17.39 4.31 9.73
CA TYR A 62 17.87 2.94 9.53
C TYR A 62 17.43 2.39 8.17
N ALA A 63 18.14 1.35 7.71
CA ALA A 63 17.75 0.61 6.50
C ALA A 63 16.28 0.16 6.58
N TRP A 64 15.50 0.49 5.57
CA TRP A 64 14.04 0.42 5.66
C TRP A 64 13.39 -0.60 4.71
N CYS A 65 14.16 -1.56 4.15
CA CYS A 65 13.59 -2.59 3.28
C CYS A 65 12.51 -3.42 3.99
N MET A 66 12.78 -3.89 5.22
CA MET A 66 11.77 -4.64 6.00
C MET A 66 10.66 -3.71 6.54
N THR A 67 11.01 -2.48 6.89
CA THR A 67 10.04 -1.47 7.32
C THR A 67 9.01 -1.19 6.22
N PHE A 68 9.43 -1.10 4.96
CA PHE A 68 8.52 -0.97 3.82
C PHE A 68 7.55 -2.16 3.72
N ILE A 69 8.04 -3.38 3.82
CA ILE A 69 7.19 -4.58 3.84
C ILE A 69 6.20 -4.55 5.00
N CYS A 70 6.67 -4.27 6.23
CA CYS A 70 5.79 -4.16 7.40
C CYS A 70 4.71 -3.09 7.21
N TRP A 71 5.08 -1.94 6.64
CA TRP A 71 4.15 -0.86 6.35
C TRP A 71 3.10 -1.27 5.31
N LEU A 72 3.48 -1.96 4.23
CA LEU A 72 2.54 -2.46 3.23
C LEU A 72 1.48 -3.37 3.86
N TYR A 73 1.91 -4.35 4.66
CA TYR A 73 0.99 -5.27 5.31
C TYR A 73 0.11 -4.57 6.34
N TRP A 74 0.69 -3.70 7.16
CA TRP A 74 -0.07 -2.95 8.16
C TRP A 74 -1.10 -2.02 7.53
N LYS A 75 -0.72 -1.33 6.46
CA LYS A 75 -1.60 -0.39 5.76
C LYS A 75 -2.77 -1.10 5.08
N CYS A 76 -2.52 -2.29 4.51
CA CYS A 76 -3.54 -3.08 3.84
C CYS A 76 -4.49 -3.81 4.81
N TYR A 77 -3.97 -4.32 5.93
CA TYR A 77 -4.69 -5.32 6.71
C TYR A 77 -4.88 -4.95 8.18
N GLY A 78 -4.31 -3.84 8.63
CA GLY A 78 -4.30 -3.46 10.04
C GLY A 78 -3.32 -4.29 10.87
N THR A 79 -3.14 -3.90 12.14
CA THR A 79 -2.08 -4.44 13.00
C THR A 79 -2.21 -5.94 13.25
N GLU A 80 -3.42 -6.42 13.59
CA GLU A 80 -3.61 -7.83 13.99
C GLU A 80 -3.35 -8.80 12.84
N ILE A 81 -3.92 -8.52 11.66
CA ILE A 81 -3.80 -9.39 10.50
C ILE A 81 -2.39 -9.32 9.93
N ALA A 82 -1.81 -8.13 9.83
CA ALA A 82 -0.45 -7.95 9.37
C ALA A 82 0.57 -8.70 10.26
N ASP A 83 0.37 -8.66 11.59
CA ASP A 83 1.23 -9.38 12.52
C ASP A 83 1.13 -10.90 12.34
N LYS A 84 -0.09 -11.43 12.14
CA LYS A 84 -0.30 -12.86 11.81
C LYS A 84 0.37 -13.25 10.48
N LEU A 85 0.22 -12.45 9.44
CA LEU A 85 0.84 -12.69 8.12
C LEU A 85 2.38 -12.70 8.19
N LEU A 86 2.96 -11.90 9.09
CA LEU A 86 4.40 -11.83 9.35
C LEU A 86 4.85 -12.67 10.55
N CYS A 87 4.04 -13.65 10.97
CA CYS A 87 4.34 -14.61 12.04
C CYS A 87 4.77 -13.95 13.36
N GLY A 88 4.04 -12.91 13.79
CA GLY A 88 4.28 -12.18 15.03
C GLY A 88 5.48 -11.21 14.95
N LYS A 89 5.88 -10.78 13.74
CA LYS A 89 7.08 -9.96 13.54
C LYS A 89 6.80 -8.61 12.84
N LEU A 90 5.58 -8.14 12.85
CA LEU A 90 5.24 -6.83 12.31
C LEU A 90 6.08 -5.69 12.89
N ARG A 91 6.50 -5.80 14.14
CA ARG A 91 7.30 -4.79 14.88
C ARG A 91 8.80 -4.89 14.63
N SER A 92 9.26 -5.78 13.75
CA SER A 92 10.68 -6.01 13.51
C SER A 92 11.13 -5.39 12.19
N ALA A 93 12.10 -4.49 12.24
CA ALA A 93 12.78 -3.98 11.06
C ALA A 93 13.91 -4.92 10.55
N SER A 94 14.18 -6.03 11.25
CA SER A 94 15.20 -6.99 10.84
C SER A 94 14.66 -8.03 9.87
N THR A 95 15.15 -8.00 8.63
CA THR A 95 14.82 -8.97 7.59
C THR A 95 15.04 -10.41 8.03
N MET A 96 16.16 -10.69 8.68
CA MET A 96 16.51 -12.05 9.09
C MET A 96 15.61 -12.55 10.22
N VAL A 97 15.24 -11.71 11.18
CA VAL A 97 14.30 -12.07 12.27
C VAL A 97 12.93 -12.42 11.69
N VAL A 98 12.43 -11.66 10.73
CA VAL A 98 11.15 -11.94 10.06
C VAL A 98 11.26 -13.24 9.25
N LYS A 99 12.31 -13.39 8.43
CA LYS A 99 12.57 -14.59 7.64
C LYS A 99 12.60 -15.83 8.55
N ASP A 100 13.37 -15.81 9.66
CA ASP A 100 13.50 -16.96 10.56
C ASP A 100 12.16 -17.31 11.23
N ALA A 101 11.38 -16.32 11.63
CA ALA A 101 10.05 -16.55 12.19
C ALA A 101 9.12 -17.21 11.16
N MET A 102 9.13 -16.75 9.91
CA MET A 102 8.30 -17.33 8.86
C MET A 102 8.74 -18.77 8.52
N VAL A 103 10.04 -19.04 8.44
CA VAL A 103 10.56 -20.40 8.23
C VAL A 103 10.16 -21.32 9.39
N LYS A 104 10.26 -20.87 10.62
CA LYS A 104 9.85 -21.64 11.83
C LYS A 104 8.35 -21.97 11.83
N ASN A 105 7.54 -21.17 11.15
CA ASN A 105 6.09 -21.36 11.02
C ASN A 105 5.72 -22.06 9.70
N ASP A 106 6.62 -22.85 9.11
CA ASP A 106 6.38 -23.66 7.90
C ASP A 106 5.95 -22.85 6.66
N ARG A 107 6.43 -21.61 6.52
CA ARG A 107 6.12 -20.72 5.40
C ARG A 107 7.15 -20.80 4.26
N LEU A 108 8.18 -21.62 4.36
CA LEU A 108 9.22 -21.75 3.35
C LEU A 108 8.66 -22.35 2.06
N VAL A 109 9.00 -21.73 0.95
CA VAL A 109 8.61 -22.15 -0.40
C VAL A 109 9.88 -22.28 -1.26
N PRO A 110 10.03 -23.33 -2.08
CA PRO A 110 11.15 -23.37 -3.03
C PRO A 110 11.14 -22.14 -3.95
N LEU A 111 12.29 -21.52 -4.19
CA LEU A 111 12.39 -20.34 -5.04
C LEU A 111 11.79 -20.52 -6.43
N VAL A 112 11.88 -21.74 -6.99
CA VAL A 112 11.28 -22.09 -8.28
C VAL A 112 9.75 -21.97 -8.25
N LYS A 113 9.12 -22.07 -7.08
CA LYS A 113 7.66 -21.94 -6.87
C LYS A 113 7.24 -20.56 -6.34
N ALA A 114 8.17 -19.61 -6.28
CA ALA A 114 7.85 -18.25 -5.84
C ALA A 114 6.77 -17.63 -6.74
N ALA A 115 5.77 -17.02 -6.15
CA ALA A 115 4.62 -16.41 -6.82
C ALA A 115 4.34 -15.01 -6.26
N ALA A 116 3.54 -14.23 -6.98
CA ALA A 116 3.15 -12.89 -6.53
C ALA A 116 2.54 -12.92 -5.12
N GLY A 117 3.02 -12.04 -4.24
CA GLY A 117 2.67 -11.97 -2.82
C GLY A 117 3.66 -12.71 -1.91
N ASP A 118 4.56 -13.54 -2.42
CA ASP A 118 5.61 -14.14 -1.60
C ASP A 118 6.67 -13.10 -1.23
N LEU A 119 7.39 -13.33 -0.12
CA LEU A 119 8.54 -12.53 0.28
C LEU A 119 9.82 -13.31 0.01
N VAL A 120 10.77 -12.67 -0.66
CA VAL A 120 12.08 -13.26 -0.93
C VAL A 120 13.16 -12.53 -0.15
N PHE A 121 14.13 -13.30 0.36
CA PHE A 121 15.18 -12.81 1.23
C PHE A 121 16.55 -13.22 0.72
N ARG A 122 17.55 -12.39 1.00
CA ARG A 122 18.97 -12.70 0.81
C ARG A 122 19.79 -12.13 1.94
N SER A 123 20.89 -12.79 2.27
CA SER A 123 21.90 -12.27 3.19
C SER A 123 22.66 -11.12 2.55
N ARG A 124 23.08 -10.17 3.37
CA ARG A 124 24.04 -9.13 3.01
C ARG A 124 24.96 -8.86 4.18
N SER A 125 26.16 -8.31 3.93
CA SER A 125 27.03 -7.82 5.00
C SER A 125 26.28 -6.79 5.84
N GLY A 126 26.19 -7.03 7.17
CA GLY A 126 25.46 -6.16 8.10
C GLY A 126 23.96 -6.42 8.21
N GLY A 127 23.42 -7.51 7.63
CA GLY A 127 22.00 -7.85 7.76
C GLY A 127 21.49 -8.68 6.59
N GLY A 128 20.31 -8.30 6.09
CA GLY A 128 19.69 -8.95 4.95
C GLY A 128 18.89 -7.96 4.11
N HIS A 129 18.35 -8.47 3.03
CA HIS A 129 17.43 -7.71 2.16
C HIS A 129 16.18 -8.51 1.87
N VAL A 130 15.08 -7.81 1.57
CA VAL A 130 13.77 -8.41 1.30
C VAL A 130 13.13 -7.74 0.09
N GLY A 131 12.46 -8.55 -0.73
CA GLY A 131 11.61 -8.09 -1.81
C GLY A 131 10.23 -8.75 -1.76
N LEU A 132 9.21 -8.02 -2.14
CA LEU A 132 7.89 -8.57 -2.42
C LEU A 132 7.87 -9.09 -3.85
N VAL A 133 7.59 -10.36 -4.04
CA VAL A 133 7.45 -10.95 -5.37
C VAL A 133 6.19 -10.41 -6.03
N ILE A 134 6.32 -9.87 -7.24
CA ILE A 134 5.22 -9.36 -8.04
C ILE A 134 4.95 -10.21 -9.28
N GLY A 135 5.85 -11.13 -9.62
CA GLY A 135 5.70 -12.02 -10.76
C GLY A 135 6.99 -12.69 -11.20
N ARG A 136 6.96 -13.18 -12.43
CA ARG A 136 8.12 -13.75 -13.13
C ARG A 136 8.22 -13.21 -14.54
N ALA A 137 9.43 -12.97 -14.99
CA ALA A 137 9.74 -12.66 -16.38
C ALA A 137 9.60 -13.93 -17.24
N SER A 138 9.54 -13.75 -18.56
CA SER A 138 9.44 -14.86 -19.54
C SER A 138 10.58 -15.88 -19.44
N ASN A 139 11.77 -15.45 -18.99
CA ASN A 139 12.93 -16.29 -18.73
C ASN A 139 12.91 -16.98 -17.35
N GLY A 140 11.80 -16.92 -16.61
CA GLY A 140 11.62 -17.52 -15.29
C GLY A 140 12.24 -16.77 -14.12
N LYS A 141 12.95 -15.65 -14.34
CA LYS A 141 13.51 -14.83 -13.27
C LYS A 141 12.41 -14.19 -12.42
N ILE A 142 12.62 -14.14 -11.10
CA ILE A 142 11.68 -13.51 -10.16
C ILE A 142 11.71 -12.00 -10.40
N ILE A 143 10.53 -11.39 -10.43
CA ILE A 143 10.37 -9.94 -10.43
C ILE A 143 9.89 -9.55 -9.03
N THR A 144 10.57 -8.58 -8.42
CA THR A 144 10.26 -8.05 -7.09
C THR A 144 10.00 -6.56 -7.14
N ILE A 145 9.29 -6.04 -6.12
CA ILE A 145 9.31 -4.65 -5.72
C ILE A 145 9.94 -4.57 -4.33
N GLU A 146 10.85 -3.62 -4.14
CA GLU A 146 11.74 -3.56 -3.00
C GLU A 146 11.84 -2.14 -2.46
N GLY A 147 11.80 -1.99 -1.15
CA GLY A 147 12.15 -0.72 -0.48
C GLY A 147 13.64 -0.68 -0.15
N ASN A 148 14.17 0.52 0.07
CA ASN A 148 15.59 0.74 0.37
C ASN A 148 16.52 0.12 -0.67
N THR A 149 16.21 0.33 -1.93
CA THR A 149 16.95 -0.19 -3.07
C THR A 149 17.29 0.94 -4.05
N SER A 150 18.16 0.68 -5.01
CA SER A 150 18.48 1.61 -6.08
C SER A 150 17.57 1.38 -7.29
N ALA A 151 17.54 2.32 -8.23
CA ALA A 151 16.97 2.07 -9.56
C ALA A 151 17.57 0.80 -10.18
N ALA A 152 16.85 0.18 -11.12
CA ALA A 152 17.06 -1.20 -11.61
C ALA A 152 18.49 -1.58 -12.03
N ASP A 153 19.33 -0.61 -12.32
CA ASP A 153 20.71 -0.74 -12.83
C ASP A 153 21.78 -0.22 -11.88
N ALA A 154 21.45 0.28 -10.71
CA ALA A 154 22.42 0.76 -9.74
C ALA A 154 22.77 -0.33 -8.71
N SER A 155 24.07 -0.51 -8.44
CA SER A 155 24.61 -1.57 -7.58
C SER A 155 24.63 -1.22 -6.08
N SER A 156 24.00 -0.15 -5.65
CA SER A 156 24.01 0.31 -4.25
C SER A 156 23.19 -0.61 -3.34
N TRP A 157 23.78 -1.03 -2.22
CA TRP A 157 23.12 -1.87 -1.21
C TRP A 157 22.19 -1.06 -0.26
N ASN A 158 22.35 0.24 -0.23
CA ASN A 158 21.55 1.20 0.50
C ASN A 158 21.04 2.21 -0.54
N GLY A 159 20.10 1.77 -1.37
CA GLY A 159 19.48 2.63 -2.37
C GLY A 159 18.26 3.29 -1.80
N GLY A 160 18.13 4.58 -1.95
CA GLY A 160 17.16 5.42 -1.28
C GLY A 160 15.73 5.38 -1.84
N GLN A 161 15.27 4.31 -2.51
CA GLN A 161 13.95 4.33 -3.15
C GLN A 161 13.21 2.99 -3.11
N VAL A 162 11.94 3.03 -3.54
CA VAL A 162 11.16 1.86 -3.91
C VAL A 162 11.31 1.61 -5.41
N ALA A 163 11.77 0.42 -5.79
CA ALA A 163 11.97 0.07 -7.19
C ALA A 163 11.69 -1.40 -7.48
N ARG A 164 11.39 -1.69 -8.76
CA ARG A 164 11.28 -3.05 -9.28
C ARG A 164 12.62 -3.59 -9.72
N HIS A 165 12.84 -4.88 -9.46
CA HIS A 165 14.03 -5.61 -9.91
C HIS A 165 13.65 -6.94 -10.55
N THR A 166 14.52 -7.42 -11.45
CA THR A 166 14.37 -8.71 -12.11
C THR A 166 15.64 -9.52 -11.97
N GLY A 167 15.55 -10.73 -11.41
CA GLY A 167 16.65 -11.68 -11.41
C GLY A 167 17.71 -11.50 -10.34
N ALA A 168 17.42 -10.85 -9.21
CA ALA A 168 18.30 -10.85 -8.04
C ALA A 168 18.56 -12.27 -7.53
N SER A 169 19.75 -12.49 -6.93
CA SER A 169 20.09 -13.77 -6.28
C SER A 169 19.40 -13.83 -4.92
N TRP A 170 18.27 -14.51 -4.85
CA TRP A 170 17.52 -14.76 -3.64
C TRP A 170 17.94 -16.09 -3.02
N GLU A 171 17.93 -16.19 -1.67
CA GLU A 171 18.32 -17.39 -0.93
C GLU A 171 17.09 -18.08 -0.32
N TRP A 172 16.10 -17.32 0.11
CA TRP A 172 14.86 -17.84 0.68
C TRP A 172 13.64 -17.20 0.04
N CYS A 173 12.59 -18.01 -0.07
CA CYS A 173 11.25 -17.55 -0.40
C CYS A 173 10.29 -18.04 0.68
N VAL A 174 9.48 -17.16 1.23
CA VAL A 174 8.45 -17.52 2.19
C VAL A 174 7.10 -16.99 1.74
N ARG A 175 6.04 -17.73 2.04
CA ARG A 175 4.67 -17.39 1.68
C ARG A 175 3.87 -17.02 2.92
N PRO A 176 3.43 -15.74 3.06
CA PRO A 176 2.46 -15.37 4.08
C PRO A 176 1.17 -16.19 3.94
N ASP A 177 0.53 -16.48 5.06
CA ASP A 177 -0.72 -17.24 5.04
C ASP A 177 -1.91 -16.37 4.65
N TYR A 178 -2.06 -16.14 3.38
CA TYR A 178 -3.19 -15.35 2.87
C TYR A 178 -4.55 -16.02 3.04
N SER A 179 -4.62 -17.30 3.46
CA SER A 179 -5.90 -17.95 3.74
C SER A 179 -6.65 -17.25 4.88
N ILE A 180 -5.93 -16.66 5.82
CA ILE A 180 -6.53 -15.88 6.92
C ILE A 180 -7.30 -14.64 6.45
N LEU A 181 -7.04 -14.16 5.22
CA LEU A 181 -7.78 -13.05 4.63
C LEU A 181 -9.18 -13.48 4.16
N GLN A 182 -9.36 -14.75 3.80
CA GLN A 182 -10.65 -15.32 3.39
C GLN A 182 -11.62 -15.38 4.56
N ASP A 183 -11.13 -15.70 5.77
CA ASP A 183 -11.94 -15.67 6.99
C ASP A 183 -12.44 -14.25 7.35
N VAL A 184 -11.77 -13.20 6.81
CA VAL A 184 -12.19 -11.81 6.95
C VAL A 184 -13.22 -11.44 5.88
N GLU A 185 -13.16 -12.08 4.71
CA GLU A 185 -14.15 -11.90 3.64
C GLU A 185 -15.46 -12.62 3.97
N ASP A 186 -15.42 -13.80 4.62
CA ASP A 186 -16.60 -14.51 5.12
C ASP A 186 -17.27 -13.81 6.34
N LYS A 187 -16.59 -12.86 6.95
CA LYS A 187 -17.16 -11.87 7.87
C LYS A 187 -17.62 -10.60 7.14
N ASP A 188 -17.90 -10.67 5.85
CA ASP A 188 -18.61 -9.61 5.15
C ASP A 188 -19.87 -9.29 5.99
N PRO A 189 -19.99 -8.09 6.58
CA PRO A 189 -21.17 -7.71 7.32
C PRO A 189 -22.43 -7.67 6.45
N GLY A 190 -22.36 -8.23 5.25
CA GLY A 190 -23.44 -8.24 4.26
C GLY A 190 -23.66 -6.85 3.66
N TRP A 191 -22.59 -6.06 3.57
CA TRP A 191 -22.64 -4.77 2.91
C TRP A 191 -23.00 -4.94 1.45
N ARG A 192 -24.01 -4.21 0.98
CA ARG A 192 -24.53 -4.27 -0.38
C ARG A 192 -24.99 -2.90 -0.86
N TRP A 193 -24.98 -2.72 -2.15
CA TRP A 193 -25.60 -1.57 -2.78
C TRP A 193 -27.12 -1.63 -2.67
N VAL A 194 -27.72 -0.55 -2.19
CA VAL A 194 -29.17 -0.40 -2.07
C VAL A 194 -29.59 0.91 -2.71
N LYS A 195 -30.55 0.85 -3.62
CA LYS A 195 -31.15 2.03 -4.24
C LYS A 195 -32.48 2.37 -3.60
N PHE A 196 -32.68 3.62 -3.22
CA PHE A 196 -33.97 4.12 -2.75
C PHE A 196 -34.28 5.46 -3.45
N GLY A 197 -35.27 5.48 -4.31
CA GLY A 197 -35.49 6.59 -5.25
C GLY A 197 -34.30 6.78 -6.18
N ASP A 198 -33.75 7.99 -6.23
CA ASP A 198 -32.54 8.31 -7.00
C ASP A 198 -31.24 8.18 -6.21
N ASP A 199 -31.35 7.87 -4.89
CA ASP A 199 -30.22 7.77 -3.98
C ASP A 199 -29.69 6.34 -3.92
N TRP A 200 -28.36 6.22 -3.87
CA TRP A 200 -27.66 4.98 -3.62
C TRP A 200 -27.01 5.00 -2.23
N PHE A 201 -27.06 3.84 -1.59
CA PHE A 201 -26.49 3.58 -0.26
C PHE A 201 -25.63 2.32 -0.33
N TYR A 202 -24.62 2.26 0.48
CA TYR A 202 -23.90 1.02 0.79
C TYR A 202 -24.25 0.63 2.22
N GLN A 203 -24.99 -0.48 2.38
CA GLN A 203 -25.59 -0.89 3.67
C GLN A 203 -25.17 -2.29 4.06
N ASP A 204 -25.04 -2.52 5.38
CA ASP A 204 -24.94 -3.86 5.93
C ASP A 204 -26.30 -4.59 5.97
N LYS A 205 -26.26 -5.85 6.40
CA LYS A 205 -27.47 -6.69 6.54
C LYS A 205 -28.49 -6.16 7.54
N ASN A 206 -28.10 -5.29 8.47
CA ASN A 206 -28.95 -4.70 9.50
C ASN A 206 -29.47 -3.32 9.07
N GLY A 207 -29.10 -2.83 7.88
CA GLY A 207 -29.50 -1.54 7.35
C GLY A 207 -28.62 -0.36 7.80
N ALA A 208 -27.51 -0.62 8.52
CA ALA A 208 -26.52 0.42 8.81
C ALA A 208 -25.87 0.91 7.51
N LYS A 209 -25.78 2.22 7.34
CA LYS A 209 -25.31 2.86 6.11
C LYS A 209 -23.86 3.24 6.24
N TRP A 210 -23.08 3.02 5.19
CA TRP A 210 -21.71 3.54 5.11
C TRP A 210 -21.72 5.08 5.02
N THR A 211 -20.72 5.72 5.62
CA THR A 211 -20.50 7.16 5.55
C THR A 211 -19.01 7.44 5.32
N GLY A 212 -18.69 8.53 4.64
CA GLY A 212 -17.30 8.87 4.30
C GLY A 212 -16.79 8.13 3.07
N TRP A 213 -15.48 8.05 2.93
CA TRP A 213 -14.82 7.43 1.80
C TRP A 213 -14.90 5.90 1.83
N ALA A 214 -15.14 5.29 0.67
CA ALA A 214 -15.09 3.85 0.48
C ALA A 214 -14.45 3.51 -0.87
N LYS A 215 -13.54 2.55 -0.87
CA LYS A 215 -13.00 1.93 -2.10
C LYS A 215 -13.70 0.60 -2.29
N LEU A 216 -14.64 0.54 -3.23
CA LEU A 216 -15.50 -0.61 -3.42
C LEU A 216 -15.24 -1.26 -4.77
N LYS A 217 -15.32 -2.60 -4.78
CA LYS A 217 -15.22 -3.39 -6.01
C LYS A 217 -16.50 -3.25 -6.82
N GLU A 218 -16.39 -3.05 -8.12
CA GLU A 218 -17.54 -3.07 -9.01
C GLU A 218 -18.06 -4.51 -9.17
N THR A 219 -19.39 -4.66 -9.15
CA THR A 219 -20.05 -5.98 -9.24
C THR A 219 -19.84 -6.69 -10.58
N ALA A 220 -19.41 -5.98 -11.62
CA ALA A 220 -19.24 -6.51 -12.97
C ALA A 220 -17.77 -6.65 -13.43
N GLY A 221 -16.77 -6.38 -12.57
CA GLY A 221 -15.37 -6.41 -12.95
C GLY A 221 -14.41 -6.54 -11.77
N ASP A 222 -13.10 -6.58 -12.08
CA ASP A 222 -12.05 -6.63 -11.06
C ASP A 222 -11.53 -5.24 -10.64
N TRP A 223 -12.22 -4.19 -11.04
CA TRP A 223 -11.85 -2.81 -10.78
C TRP A 223 -12.42 -2.33 -9.46
N PHE A 224 -11.63 -1.51 -8.73
CA PHE A 224 -12.04 -0.84 -7.51
C PHE A 224 -12.18 0.64 -7.80
N HIS A 225 -13.32 1.21 -7.40
CA HIS A 225 -13.61 2.63 -7.54
C HIS A 225 -13.74 3.29 -6.17
N TRP A 226 -13.41 4.59 -6.10
CA TRP A 226 -13.60 5.38 -4.91
C TRP A 226 -14.98 6.03 -4.93
N TYR A 227 -15.71 5.87 -3.81
CA TYR A 227 -17.01 6.49 -3.56
C TYR A 227 -16.92 7.33 -2.29
N TRP A 228 -17.80 8.31 -2.18
CA TRP A 228 -18.00 9.04 -0.95
C TRP A 228 -19.47 9.08 -0.59
N PHE A 229 -19.78 8.86 0.70
CA PHE A 229 -21.13 8.86 1.23
C PHE A 229 -21.25 9.96 2.28
N ASN A 230 -22.28 10.79 2.18
CA ASN A 230 -22.51 11.85 3.14
C ASN A 230 -22.90 11.27 4.53
N ASN A 231 -23.13 12.16 5.52
CA ASN A 231 -23.51 11.76 6.88
C ASN A 231 -24.88 11.05 6.98
N ARG A 232 -25.69 11.04 5.94
CA ARG A 232 -26.93 10.28 5.82
C ARG A 232 -26.72 8.95 5.07
N GLY A 233 -25.50 8.67 4.64
CA GLY A 233 -25.12 7.49 3.87
C GLY A 233 -25.49 7.57 2.39
N VAL A 234 -25.87 8.74 1.86
CA VAL A 234 -26.18 8.91 0.44
C VAL A 234 -24.89 9.05 -0.35
N MET A 235 -24.75 8.24 -1.40
CA MET A 235 -23.64 8.28 -2.32
C MET A 235 -23.55 9.62 -3.06
N ALA A 236 -22.38 10.23 -3.06
CA ALA A 236 -22.11 11.49 -3.75
C ALA A 236 -22.21 11.34 -5.26
N LYS A 237 -22.71 12.37 -5.93
CA LYS A 237 -22.76 12.55 -7.38
C LYS A 237 -22.53 14.00 -7.72
N GLY A 238 -21.87 14.28 -8.85
CA GLY A 238 -21.53 15.64 -9.27
C GLY A 238 -20.48 16.28 -8.37
N ALA A 239 -20.49 17.61 -8.31
CA ALA A 239 -19.52 18.39 -7.54
C ALA A 239 -19.86 18.38 -6.03
N VAL A 240 -18.93 17.94 -5.19
CA VAL A 240 -19.08 17.86 -3.74
C VAL A 240 -17.83 18.39 -3.06
N GLN A 241 -18.00 19.23 -2.04
CA GLN A 241 -16.88 19.69 -1.21
C GLN A 241 -16.71 18.76 0.00
N ILE A 242 -15.49 18.21 0.16
CA ILE A 242 -15.12 17.30 1.23
C ILE A 242 -13.81 17.83 1.84
N ASP A 243 -13.80 18.11 3.14
CA ASP A 243 -12.65 18.62 3.87
C ASP A 243 -11.96 19.84 3.20
N GLY A 244 -12.78 20.75 2.65
CA GLY A 244 -12.33 21.95 1.98
C GLY A 244 -11.86 21.78 0.53
N LYS A 245 -11.82 20.57 0.02
CA LYS A 245 -11.47 20.25 -1.37
C LYS A 245 -12.69 19.90 -2.19
N TRP A 246 -12.70 20.27 -3.47
CA TRP A 246 -13.76 19.91 -4.39
C TRP A 246 -13.44 18.62 -5.13
N TYR A 247 -14.43 17.72 -5.19
CA TYR A 247 -14.39 16.46 -5.92
C TYR A 247 -15.56 16.40 -6.90
N PHE A 248 -15.37 15.76 -8.03
CA PHE A 248 -16.45 15.50 -8.97
C PHE A 248 -16.67 13.99 -9.10
N PHE A 249 -17.84 13.52 -8.72
CA PHE A 249 -18.25 12.14 -8.85
C PHE A 249 -19.11 11.95 -10.11
N MET A 250 -18.81 10.91 -10.89
CA MET A 250 -19.60 10.54 -12.04
C MET A 250 -21.06 10.21 -11.63
N PRO A 251 -22.02 10.19 -12.56
CA PRO A 251 -23.43 9.89 -12.24
C PRO A 251 -23.66 8.53 -11.57
N ASN A 252 -22.77 7.56 -11.81
CA ASN A 252 -22.74 6.27 -11.13
C ASN A 252 -22.10 6.33 -9.71
N GLY A 253 -21.62 7.49 -9.28
CA GLY A 253 -20.97 7.72 -7.99
C GLY A 253 -19.50 7.40 -7.96
N ASP A 254 -18.93 6.97 -9.08
CA ASP A 254 -17.52 6.65 -9.22
C ASP A 254 -16.66 7.92 -9.32
N LEU A 255 -15.54 7.95 -8.60
CA LEU A 255 -14.51 8.98 -8.70
C LEU A 255 -13.45 8.49 -9.69
N GLU A 256 -13.58 8.77 -10.96
CA GLU A 256 -12.49 8.56 -11.91
C GLU A 256 -11.38 9.60 -11.70
N GLY A 257 -10.55 9.33 -10.70
CA GLY A 257 -9.18 9.87 -10.62
C GLY A 257 -8.97 11.39 -10.59
N ALA A 258 -10.01 12.22 -10.52
CA ALA A 258 -9.84 13.66 -10.59
C ALA A 258 -10.13 14.36 -9.26
N GLU A 259 -9.07 14.74 -8.56
CA GLU A 259 -9.15 15.85 -7.63
C GLU A 259 -9.49 17.12 -8.42
N CYS A 260 -10.70 17.66 -8.26
CA CYS A 260 -11.09 18.90 -8.90
C CYS A 260 -10.46 20.07 -8.14
N ILE A 261 -9.54 20.77 -8.78
CA ILE A 261 -8.94 22.00 -8.24
C ILE A 261 -9.90 23.16 -8.51
N THR A 262 -10.19 23.96 -7.52
CA THR A 262 -10.86 25.26 -7.70
C THR A 262 -9.82 26.33 -8.01
N ASP A 263 -10.21 27.31 -8.86
CA ASP A 263 -9.45 28.55 -9.03
C ASP A 263 -9.47 29.43 -7.75
N THR A 264 -8.79 30.56 -7.77
CA THR A 264 -8.71 31.51 -6.66
C THR A 264 -10.07 32.10 -6.25
N ASN A 265 -11.13 31.95 -7.08
CA ASN A 265 -12.50 32.41 -6.82
C ASN A 265 -13.43 31.27 -6.38
N GLY A 266 -12.91 30.03 -6.26
CA GLY A 266 -13.68 28.86 -5.87
C GLY A 266 -14.45 28.21 -7.01
N ALA A 267 -14.20 28.58 -8.28
CA ALA A 267 -14.79 27.92 -9.43
C ALA A 267 -14.02 26.64 -9.78
N LEU A 268 -14.77 25.58 -10.12
CA LEU A 268 -14.19 24.30 -10.54
C LEU A 268 -13.36 24.49 -11.82
N VAL A 269 -12.08 24.16 -11.74
CA VAL A 269 -11.21 24.04 -12.92
C VAL A 269 -11.33 22.60 -13.44
N ILE A 270 -12.14 22.41 -14.48
CA ILE A 270 -12.23 21.13 -15.18
C ILE A 270 -11.04 21.08 -16.15
N TRP A 271 -10.07 20.22 -15.87
CA TRP A 271 -9.05 19.88 -16.85
C TRP A 271 -9.70 18.96 -17.89
N SER A 272 -10.00 19.49 -19.06
CA SER A 272 -10.24 18.63 -20.21
C SER A 272 -8.91 17.95 -20.53
N MET A 273 -8.79 16.65 -20.38
CA MET A 273 -7.77 15.90 -21.08
C MET A 273 -8.08 16.01 -22.58
N THR A 274 -7.44 16.92 -23.24
CA THR A 274 -7.35 16.90 -24.71
C THR A 274 -6.23 15.93 -25.04
N GLU A 275 -6.62 14.83 -25.71
CA GLU A 275 -5.91 13.89 -26.59
C GLU A 275 -4.42 13.64 -26.37
#